data_8530b086fd1aa21f47cdb175dff12e05
#
_entry.id   8530b086fd1aa21f47cdb175dff12e05
#
_cell.length_a   1.000
_cell.length_b   1.000
_cell.length_c   1.000
_cell.angle_alpha   90.00
_cell.angle_beta   90.00
_cell.angle_gamma   90.00
#
_symmetry.space_group_name_H-M   'P 1'
#
loop_
_entity.id
_entity.type
_entity.pdbx_description
1 polymer ?
#
loop_
_entity_poly.entity_id
_entity_poly.type
_entity_poly.pdbx_seq_one_letter_code
_entity_poly.pdbx_strand_id
1 'polypeptide(L)'
;PAYYNDEVIIPALQNRGLSLEDAREYNIIGCVEPQKAGKTEGWHDAAFFNMCRPLELVFSNGMDKGEMVGIPTGDVTQMKTFDEFFDAYKKQMEYCISLLVNADNAIDVAHAERCPLPFLSCMIDDCLKEGKSVQEGGAVYNFTGPQGFGIANMADGLFAIRKLVYEDKKVSMKELKEALAWNYDKGLDAQSAGDMTEMIMKAMQKAGRNVDASTAEGLLKTFMGMKPGEQKTQRFKEIHDMIDEVPKFGNDIPEVDYFAREVAYTYSKPLQKYNNPRGGKFQAGLYPVSANVPLGGQTGATPDGRYAHTPVADGVSPSAGKDVKGPTAAATSVSRPVSYTHLRAHETAANL
;
A
#
# COMPACT_ATOMS: atom_id res chain seq x y z
N PRO A 1 -24.87 -4.11 8.02
CA PRO A 1 -25.08 -2.81 7.40
C PRO A 1 -23.82 -1.98 7.55
N ALA A 2 -23.38 -1.32 6.48
CA ALA A 2 -22.34 -0.31 6.57
C ALA A 2 -22.96 0.96 7.18
N TYR A 3 -22.25 1.59 8.12
CA TYR A 3 -22.63 2.87 8.69
C TYR A 3 -21.68 3.94 8.16
N TYR A 4 -22.25 5.03 7.66
CA TYR A 4 -21.49 6.17 7.14
C TYR A 4 -21.68 7.36 8.07
N ASN A 5 -20.59 8.05 8.35
CA ASN A 5 -20.62 9.28 9.12
C ASN A 5 -20.71 10.46 8.16
N ASP A 6 -21.87 11.08 8.05
CA ASP A 6 -22.14 12.21 7.16
C ASP A 6 -21.23 13.42 7.46
N GLU A 7 -20.82 13.61 8.70
CA GLU A 7 -19.88 14.68 9.08
C GLU A 7 -18.50 14.51 8.44
N VAL A 8 -18.16 13.27 8.03
CA VAL A 8 -16.91 12.92 7.35
C VAL A 8 -17.11 12.79 5.84
N ILE A 9 -18.16 12.08 5.42
CA ILE A 9 -18.38 11.74 4.00
C ILE A 9 -18.77 12.96 3.19
N ILE A 10 -19.68 13.81 3.69
CA ILE A 10 -20.13 15.00 2.95
C ILE A 10 -18.96 15.95 2.66
N PRO A 11 -18.12 16.36 3.62
CA PRO A 11 -16.92 17.15 3.32
C PRO A 11 -15.93 16.45 2.38
N ALA A 12 -15.76 15.14 2.51
CA ALA A 12 -14.89 14.37 1.61
C ALA A 12 -15.37 14.42 0.15
N LEU A 13 -16.68 14.29 -0.07
CA LEU A 13 -17.28 14.41 -1.40
C LEU A 13 -17.19 15.83 -1.95
N GLN A 14 -17.39 16.86 -1.12
CA GLN A 14 -17.17 18.25 -1.53
C GLN A 14 -15.72 18.51 -1.95
N ASN A 15 -14.74 17.91 -1.28
CA ASN A 15 -13.33 17.98 -1.70
C ASN A 15 -13.06 17.31 -3.05
N ARG A 16 -13.92 16.39 -3.48
CA ARG A 16 -13.91 15.79 -4.82
C ARG A 16 -14.61 16.66 -5.87
N GLY A 17 -15.15 17.80 -5.47
CA GLY A 17 -15.83 18.76 -6.33
C GLY A 17 -17.36 18.66 -6.36
N LEU A 18 -17.97 17.80 -5.53
CA LEU A 18 -19.42 17.72 -5.43
C LEU A 18 -19.97 18.99 -4.76
N SER A 19 -21.13 19.45 -5.25
CA SER A 19 -21.90 20.49 -4.54
C SER A 19 -22.32 19.97 -3.16
N LEU A 20 -22.64 20.87 -2.23
CA LEU A 20 -23.15 20.46 -0.91
C LEU A 20 -24.48 19.67 -1.04
N GLU A 21 -25.33 20.06 -1.99
CA GLU A 21 -26.59 19.37 -2.29
C GLU A 21 -26.34 17.94 -2.75
N ASP A 22 -25.51 17.75 -3.78
CA ASP A 22 -25.17 16.42 -4.30
C ASP A 22 -24.40 15.58 -3.28
N ALA A 23 -23.54 16.20 -2.47
CA ALA A 23 -22.81 15.51 -1.41
C ALA A 23 -23.71 15.02 -0.27
N ARG A 24 -24.81 15.74 0.04
CA ARG A 24 -25.82 15.29 1.04
C ARG A 24 -26.70 14.16 0.53
N GLU A 25 -26.87 14.06 -0.77
CA GLU A 25 -27.65 13.01 -1.42
C GLU A 25 -26.76 11.89 -2.00
N TYR A 26 -25.60 11.64 -1.38
CA TYR A 26 -24.74 10.56 -1.83
C TYR A 26 -25.43 9.21 -1.68
N ASN A 27 -25.01 8.29 -2.51
CA ASN A 27 -25.36 6.87 -2.43
C ASN A 27 -24.10 6.02 -2.47
N ILE A 28 -24.26 4.74 -2.23
CA ILE A 28 -23.16 3.78 -2.23
C ILE A 28 -23.19 2.97 -3.51
N ILE A 29 -22.05 2.84 -4.15
CA ILE A 29 -21.81 1.96 -5.29
C ILE A 29 -20.85 0.84 -4.88
N GLY A 30 -20.89 -0.29 -5.59
CA GLY A 30 -20.02 -1.43 -5.29
C GLY A 30 -20.26 -1.97 -3.88
N CYS A 31 -19.21 -1.97 -3.08
CA CYS A 31 -19.25 -2.49 -1.71
C CYS A 31 -19.51 -1.38 -0.69
N VAL A 32 -18.74 -0.27 -0.75
CA VAL A 32 -18.72 0.78 0.28
C VAL A 32 -18.40 2.19 -0.27
N GLU A 33 -18.35 2.39 -1.56
CA GLU A 33 -17.85 3.59 -2.21
C GLU A 33 -18.92 4.68 -2.31
N PRO A 34 -18.75 5.84 -1.63
CA PRO A 34 -19.73 6.92 -1.70
C PRO A 34 -19.58 7.76 -2.96
N GLN A 35 -20.70 8.02 -3.64
CA GLN A 35 -20.78 8.87 -4.83
C GLN A 35 -22.17 9.49 -4.96
N LYS A 36 -22.40 10.34 -5.99
CA LYS A 36 -23.73 10.83 -6.37
C LYS A 36 -24.26 10.01 -7.55
N ALA A 37 -25.35 9.29 -7.34
CA ALA A 37 -26.02 8.54 -8.41
C ALA A 37 -26.44 9.44 -9.57
N GLY A 38 -26.30 8.92 -10.79
CA GLY A 38 -26.68 9.63 -12.02
C GLY A 38 -25.78 10.78 -12.41
N LYS A 39 -24.78 11.15 -11.60
CA LYS A 39 -23.89 12.30 -11.87
C LYS A 39 -22.40 11.94 -11.82
N THR A 40 -22.04 10.77 -11.33
CA THR A 40 -20.63 10.43 -11.07
C THR A 40 -20.15 9.29 -11.95
N GLU A 41 -19.01 9.48 -12.59
CA GLU A 41 -18.13 8.43 -13.03
C GLU A 41 -16.92 8.38 -12.09
N GLY A 42 -17.02 7.55 -11.06
CA GLY A 42 -16.00 7.37 -10.05
C GLY A 42 -15.35 6.01 -10.19
N TRP A 43 -14.31 5.89 -10.96
CA TRP A 43 -13.56 4.63 -11.11
C TRP A 43 -12.88 4.27 -9.79
N HIS A 44 -13.66 3.66 -8.87
CA HIS A 44 -13.28 3.50 -7.46
C HIS A 44 -12.24 2.42 -7.20
N ASP A 45 -12.26 1.33 -7.96
CA ASP A 45 -11.29 0.23 -7.87
C ASP A 45 -10.32 0.26 -9.04
N ALA A 46 -9.80 1.46 -9.34
CA ALA A 46 -8.91 1.67 -10.48
C ALA A 46 -7.64 0.82 -10.38
N ALA A 47 -7.12 0.62 -9.19
CA ALA A 47 -5.98 -0.27 -8.91
C ALA A 47 -5.97 -0.72 -7.45
N PHE A 48 -5.24 -1.80 -7.17
CA PHE A 48 -4.91 -2.28 -5.82
C PHE A 48 -3.43 -2.06 -5.55
N PHE A 49 -3.15 -1.10 -4.66
CA PHE A 49 -1.79 -0.63 -4.37
C PHE A 49 -1.26 -1.24 -3.07
N ASN A 50 -0.14 -1.96 -3.15
CA ASN A 50 0.52 -2.58 -2.02
C ASN A 50 1.51 -1.59 -1.35
N MET A 51 1.16 -1.05 -0.19
CA MET A 51 2.00 -0.10 0.54
C MET A 51 3.26 -0.73 1.16
N CYS A 52 3.32 -2.08 1.23
CA CYS A 52 4.52 -2.79 1.67
C CYS A 52 5.60 -2.80 0.59
N ARG A 53 5.21 -2.73 -0.68
CA ARG A 53 6.16 -2.77 -1.80
C ARG A 53 7.18 -1.62 -1.80
N PRO A 54 6.82 -0.34 -1.58
CA PRO A 54 7.79 0.73 -1.41
C PRO A 54 8.81 0.46 -0.30
N LEU A 55 8.40 -0.21 0.80
CA LEU A 55 9.32 -0.55 1.88
C LEU A 55 10.34 -1.62 1.46
N GLU A 56 9.93 -2.64 0.72
CA GLU A 56 10.86 -3.62 0.14
C GLU A 56 11.89 -2.94 -0.76
N LEU A 57 11.46 -1.95 -1.56
CA LEU A 57 12.34 -1.15 -2.42
C LEU A 57 13.31 -0.27 -1.61
N VAL A 58 12.93 0.20 -0.42
CA VAL A 58 13.89 0.87 0.49
C VAL A 58 14.98 -0.10 0.92
N PHE A 59 14.62 -1.30 1.40
CA PHE A 59 15.60 -2.30 1.85
C PHE A 59 16.53 -2.78 0.72
N SER A 60 16.05 -2.81 -0.51
CA SER A 60 16.81 -3.23 -1.69
C SER A 60 17.45 -2.06 -2.47
N ASN A 61 17.33 -0.80 -1.99
CA ASN A 61 17.78 0.39 -2.69
C ASN A 61 17.20 0.51 -4.12
N GLY A 62 15.90 0.23 -4.24
CA GLY A 62 15.15 0.32 -5.50
C GLY A 62 15.28 -0.90 -6.42
N MET A 63 16.00 -1.94 -6.00
CA MET A 63 16.21 -3.14 -6.82
C MET A 63 15.12 -4.18 -6.59
N ASP A 64 14.75 -4.90 -7.64
CA ASP A 64 13.95 -6.11 -7.60
C ASP A 64 14.46 -7.11 -8.64
N LYS A 65 14.69 -8.37 -8.22
CA LYS A 65 15.19 -9.46 -9.08
C LYS A 65 16.35 -9.03 -10.01
N GLY A 66 17.25 -8.20 -9.48
CA GLY A 66 18.43 -7.69 -10.19
C GLY A 66 18.19 -6.53 -11.15
N GLU A 67 16.99 -5.95 -11.17
CA GLU A 67 16.64 -4.79 -11.97
C GLU A 67 16.29 -3.59 -11.08
N MET A 68 16.56 -2.38 -11.58
CA MET A 68 16.14 -1.16 -10.92
C MET A 68 14.67 -0.90 -11.28
N VAL A 69 13.77 -1.14 -10.33
CA VAL A 69 12.32 -0.92 -10.48
C VAL A 69 11.80 0.24 -9.63
N GLY A 70 12.55 0.61 -8.59
CA GLY A 70 12.32 1.80 -7.77
C GLY A 70 13.36 2.88 -8.06
N ILE A 71 13.51 3.82 -7.14
CA ILE A 71 14.57 4.82 -7.18
C ILE A 71 15.67 4.49 -6.18
N PRO A 72 16.95 4.89 -6.42
CA PRO A 72 18.00 4.70 -5.43
C PRO A 72 17.77 5.64 -4.23
N THR A 73 17.55 5.08 -3.05
CA THR A 73 17.35 5.80 -1.79
C THR A 73 18.50 5.65 -0.82
N GLY A 74 19.54 4.90 -1.19
CA GLY A 74 20.72 4.62 -0.37
C GLY A 74 20.65 3.28 0.37
N ASP A 75 21.76 2.89 0.97
CA ASP A 75 21.82 1.68 1.80
C ASP A 75 21.23 1.95 3.18
N VAL A 76 20.19 1.25 3.53
CA VAL A 76 19.51 1.39 4.84
C VAL A 76 20.43 1.17 6.03
N THR A 77 21.50 0.38 5.87
CA THR A 77 22.48 0.13 6.94
C THR A 77 23.36 1.35 7.27
N GLN A 78 23.35 2.35 6.40
CA GLN A 78 24.10 3.61 6.58
C GLN A 78 23.20 4.75 7.11
N MET A 79 21.89 4.58 7.15
CA MET A 79 20.95 5.56 7.67
C MET A 79 21.07 5.66 9.19
N LYS A 80 21.37 6.84 9.69
CA LYS A 80 21.68 7.07 11.11
C LYS A 80 20.46 7.39 11.95
N THR A 81 19.39 7.89 11.33
CA THR A 81 18.17 8.32 12.00
C THR A 81 16.95 7.63 11.40
N PHE A 82 15.90 7.52 12.19
CA PHE A 82 14.61 7.05 11.71
C PHE A 82 14.03 7.97 10.63
N ASP A 83 14.25 9.27 10.73
CA ASP A 83 13.75 10.23 9.75
C ASP A 83 14.38 10.03 8.37
N GLU A 84 15.69 9.73 8.29
CA GLU A 84 16.35 9.38 7.02
C GLU A 84 15.71 8.12 6.40
N PHE A 85 15.42 7.11 7.20
CA PHE A 85 14.76 5.88 6.75
C PHE A 85 13.32 6.15 6.28
N PHE A 86 12.56 6.91 7.06
CA PHE A 86 11.17 7.22 6.73
C PHE A 86 11.07 8.12 5.49
N ASP A 87 12.02 9.04 5.30
CA ASP A 87 12.09 9.85 4.07
C ASP A 87 12.43 9.00 2.82
N ALA A 88 13.27 7.96 2.97
CA ALA A 88 13.51 7.00 1.91
C ALA A 88 12.20 6.26 1.53
N TYR A 89 11.41 5.85 2.52
CA TYR A 89 10.10 5.22 2.28
C TYR A 89 9.13 6.16 1.57
N LYS A 90 9.02 7.42 1.99
CA LYS A 90 8.17 8.43 1.32
C LYS A 90 8.57 8.63 -0.14
N LYS A 91 9.85 8.70 -0.43
CA LYS A 91 10.36 8.84 -1.81
C LYS A 91 10.01 7.64 -2.68
N GLN A 92 10.17 6.41 -2.18
CA GLN A 92 9.75 5.21 -2.90
C GLN A 92 8.24 5.18 -3.11
N MET A 93 7.47 5.59 -2.10
CA MET A 93 6.01 5.69 -2.18
C MET A 93 5.57 6.67 -3.28
N GLU A 94 6.12 7.88 -3.30
CA GLU A 94 5.81 8.89 -4.32
C GLU A 94 6.16 8.39 -5.74
N TYR A 95 7.29 7.70 -5.89
CA TYR A 95 7.68 7.12 -7.16
C TYR A 95 6.70 6.01 -7.61
N CYS A 96 6.37 5.07 -6.73
CA CYS A 96 5.40 4.00 -7.03
C CYS A 96 4.02 4.56 -7.36
N ILE A 97 3.57 5.63 -6.68
CA ILE A 97 2.32 6.33 -7.00
C ILE A 97 2.39 6.96 -8.39
N SER A 98 3.52 7.53 -8.79
CA SER A 98 3.65 8.09 -10.14
C SER A 98 3.50 7.02 -11.23
N LEU A 99 4.02 5.82 -11.00
CA LEU A 99 3.84 4.68 -11.92
C LEU A 99 2.38 4.21 -11.94
N LEU A 100 1.74 4.12 -10.78
CA LEU A 100 0.32 3.80 -10.65
C LEU A 100 -0.55 4.77 -11.47
N VAL A 101 -0.37 6.07 -11.27
CA VAL A 101 -1.13 7.11 -11.98
C VAL A 101 -0.93 7.03 -13.48
N ASN A 102 0.30 6.80 -13.94
CA ASN A 102 0.58 6.65 -15.38
C ASN A 102 -0.13 5.43 -15.96
N ALA A 103 -0.13 4.31 -15.24
CA ALA A 103 -0.84 3.09 -15.67
C ALA A 103 -2.35 3.30 -15.71
N ASP A 104 -2.95 3.86 -14.64
CA ASP A 104 -4.38 4.13 -14.58
C ASP A 104 -4.82 5.12 -15.67
N ASN A 105 -4.06 6.18 -15.92
CA ASN A 105 -4.37 7.14 -17.00
C ASN A 105 -4.30 6.49 -18.39
N ALA A 106 -3.33 5.60 -18.62
CA ALA A 106 -3.23 4.88 -19.88
C ALA A 106 -4.42 3.92 -20.09
N ILE A 107 -4.87 3.24 -19.02
CA ILE A 107 -6.05 2.37 -19.05
C ILE A 107 -7.32 3.19 -19.26
N ASP A 108 -7.46 4.33 -18.61
CA ASP A 108 -8.61 5.23 -18.75
C ASP A 108 -8.76 5.72 -20.19
N VAL A 109 -7.67 6.13 -20.84
CA VAL A 109 -7.65 6.49 -22.27
C VAL A 109 -8.03 5.29 -23.16
N ALA A 110 -7.48 4.11 -22.86
CA ALA A 110 -7.81 2.90 -23.63
C ALA A 110 -9.29 2.51 -23.49
N HIS A 111 -9.90 2.72 -22.32
CA HIS A 111 -11.34 2.50 -22.13
C HIS A 111 -12.16 3.48 -22.98
N ALA A 112 -11.81 4.76 -23.00
CA ALA A 112 -12.51 5.76 -23.82
C ALA A 112 -12.46 5.41 -25.32
N GLU A 113 -11.29 4.96 -25.80
CA GLU A 113 -11.10 4.63 -27.22
C GLU A 113 -11.70 3.30 -27.65
N ARG A 114 -11.67 2.28 -26.79
CA ARG A 114 -11.92 0.88 -27.19
C ARG A 114 -13.16 0.25 -26.59
N CYS A 115 -13.63 0.76 -25.44
CA CYS A 115 -14.72 0.16 -24.68
C CYS A 115 -15.73 1.22 -24.20
N PRO A 116 -16.28 2.08 -25.09
CA PRO A 116 -17.26 3.08 -24.69
C PRO A 116 -18.53 2.39 -24.19
N LEU A 117 -19.19 2.98 -23.19
CA LEU A 117 -20.44 2.49 -22.60
C LEU A 117 -21.61 3.44 -22.95
N PRO A 118 -22.15 3.40 -24.16
CA PRO A 118 -23.16 4.35 -24.61
C PRO A 118 -24.46 4.26 -23.81
N PHE A 119 -24.90 3.05 -23.44
CA PHE A 119 -26.11 2.87 -22.65
C PHE A 119 -25.96 3.48 -21.25
N LEU A 120 -24.85 3.26 -20.57
CA LEU A 120 -24.56 3.90 -19.27
C LEU A 120 -24.50 5.41 -19.43
N SER A 121 -23.86 5.91 -20.47
CA SER A 121 -23.71 7.33 -20.76
C SER A 121 -25.07 8.05 -20.92
N CYS A 122 -26.10 7.35 -21.43
CA CYS A 122 -27.45 7.91 -21.52
C CYS A 122 -28.13 8.08 -20.14
N MET A 123 -27.65 7.41 -19.10
CA MET A 123 -28.21 7.45 -17.75
C MET A 123 -27.42 8.35 -16.78
N ILE A 124 -26.34 8.95 -17.25
CA ILE A 124 -25.48 9.83 -16.45
C ILE A 124 -25.63 11.27 -16.95
N ASP A 125 -25.91 12.17 -16.01
CA ASP A 125 -26.10 13.58 -16.30
C ASP A 125 -24.87 14.19 -16.99
N ASP A 126 -25.15 15.13 -17.88
CA ASP A 126 -24.23 15.86 -18.76
C ASP A 126 -23.63 15.06 -19.91
N CYS A 127 -23.59 13.74 -19.89
CA CYS A 127 -23.02 12.96 -21.01
C CYS A 127 -23.67 13.28 -22.35
N LEU A 128 -24.99 13.30 -22.45
CA LEU A 128 -25.72 13.64 -23.68
C LEU A 128 -25.57 15.12 -24.03
N LYS A 129 -25.57 15.99 -23.04
CA LYS A 129 -25.41 17.43 -23.23
C LYS A 129 -24.04 17.81 -23.76
N GLU A 130 -22.99 17.18 -23.23
CA GLU A 130 -21.60 17.41 -23.67
C GLU A 130 -21.21 16.59 -24.90
N GLY A 131 -22.06 15.63 -25.33
CA GLY A 131 -21.76 14.73 -26.44
C GLY A 131 -20.58 13.80 -26.18
N LYS A 132 -20.36 13.42 -24.90
CA LYS A 132 -19.25 12.58 -24.44
C LYS A 132 -19.76 11.38 -23.67
N SER A 133 -19.10 10.24 -23.84
CA SER A 133 -19.34 9.06 -23.00
C SER A 133 -18.82 9.30 -21.56
N VAL A 134 -19.23 8.45 -20.64
CA VAL A 134 -18.69 8.46 -19.26
C VAL A 134 -17.17 8.28 -19.24
N GLN A 135 -16.62 7.43 -20.14
CA GLN A 135 -15.19 7.20 -20.28
C GLN A 135 -14.43 8.40 -20.87
N GLU A 136 -15.11 9.29 -21.59
CA GLU A 136 -14.52 10.53 -22.10
C GLU A 136 -14.66 11.71 -21.15
N GLY A 137 -15.21 11.47 -19.96
CA GLY A 137 -15.43 12.49 -18.95
C GLY A 137 -16.71 13.29 -19.16
N GLY A 138 -17.75 12.69 -19.77
CA GLY A 138 -19.06 13.31 -19.96
C GLY A 138 -19.88 13.46 -18.68
N ALA A 139 -19.56 12.76 -17.59
CA ALA A 139 -20.25 12.89 -16.31
C ALA A 139 -19.97 14.24 -15.63
N VAL A 140 -20.89 14.65 -14.75
CA VAL A 140 -20.72 15.88 -13.94
C VAL A 140 -19.49 15.77 -13.05
N TYR A 141 -19.30 14.61 -12.40
CA TYR A 141 -18.17 14.32 -11.51
C TYR A 141 -17.35 13.13 -12.01
N ASN A 142 -16.04 13.33 -12.16
CA ASN A 142 -15.13 12.32 -12.65
C ASN A 142 -13.95 12.19 -11.71
N PHE A 143 -13.75 11.02 -11.06
CA PHE A 143 -12.57 10.78 -10.23
C PHE A 143 -12.07 9.35 -10.39
N THR A 144 -10.82 9.10 -9.98
CA THR A 144 -10.17 7.79 -10.04
C THR A 144 -9.72 7.41 -8.63
N GLY A 145 -10.11 6.23 -8.17
CA GLY A 145 -9.93 5.78 -6.79
C GLY A 145 -9.12 4.51 -6.66
N PRO A 146 -7.77 4.55 -6.72
CA PRO A 146 -6.97 3.38 -6.41
C PRO A 146 -6.99 3.06 -4.92
N GLN A 147 -7.02 1.76 -4.59
CA GLN A 147 -7.15 1.22 -3.25
C GLN A 147 -5.80 0.87 -2.65
N GLY A 148 -5.51 1.33 -1.41
CA GLY A 148 -4.27 1.05 -0.69
C GLY A 148 -4.42 -0.05 0.36
N PHE A 149 -3.43 -0.94 0.43
CA PHE A 149 -3.37 -2.10 1.33
C PHE A 149 -2.08 -2.11 2.15
N GLY A 150 -2.13 -2.66 3.35
CA GLY A 150 -0.97 -2.84 4.19
C GLY A 150 -0.65 -1.67 5.13
N ILE A 151 -1.63 -0.79 5.42
CA ILE A 151 -1.44 0.33 6.36
C ILE A 151 -0.97 -0.18 7.72
N ALA A 152 -1.66 -1.17 8.29
CA ALA A 152 -1.30 -1.72 9.60
C ALA A 152 0.09 -2.35 9.59
N ASN A 153 0.44 -3.11 8.54
CA ASN A 153 1.79 -3.67 8.41
C ASN A 153 2.86 -2.58 8.40
N MET A 154 2.59 -1.47 7.68
CA MET A 154 3.54 -0.36 7.62
C MET A 154 3.61 0.42 8.93
N ALA A 155 2.48 0.66 9.58
CA ALA A 155 2.43 1.33 10.88
C ALA A 155 3.22 0.54 11.93
N ASP A 156 2.92 -0.74 12.08
CA ASP A 156 3.56 -1.65 13.01
C ASP A 156 5.04 -1.83 12.68
N GLY A 157 5.37 -1.98 11.40
CA GLY A 157 6.74 -2.18 10.93
C GLY A 157 7.61 -0.93 11.13
N LEU A 158 7.11 0.26 10.78
CA LEU A 158 7.82 1.52 11.00
C LEU A 158 8.01 1.81 12.48
N PHE A 159 6.99 1.51 13.30
CA PHE A 159 7.10 1.66 14.74
C PHE A 159 8.13 0.69 15.33
N ALA A 160 8.15 -0.57 14.90
CA ALA A 160 9.14 -1.56 15.33
C ALA A 160 10.57 -1.15 14.91
N ILE A 161 10.77 -0.66 13.69
CA ILE A 161 12.07 -0.14 13.23
C ILE A 161 12.51 1.04 14.09
N ARG A 162 11.64 2.03 14.29
CA ARG A 162 11.94 3.18 15.15
C ARG A 162 12.36 2.72 16.54
N LYS A 163 11.54 1.86 17.15
CA LYS A 163 11.73 1.43 18.54
C LYS A 163 12.96 0.56 18.70
N LEU A 164 13.06 -0.54 17.94
CA LEU A 164 14.09 -1.56 18.16
C LEU A 164 15.44 -1.20 17.55
N VAL A 165 15.46 -0.46 16.43
CA VAL A 165 16.71 -0.15 15.72
C VAL A 165 17.28 1.20 16.15
N TYR A 166 16.45 2.25 16.17
CA TYR A 166 16.96 3.61 16.39
C TYR A 166 16.93 4.06 17.85
N GLU A 167 15.86 3.73 18.61
CA GLU A 167 15.71 4.13 20.01
C GLU A 167 16.42 3.17 20.96
N ASP A 168 15.95 1.91 21.03
CA ASP A 168 16.44 0.91 21.99
C ASP A 168 17.76 0.26 21.54
N LYS A 169 18.09 0.31 20.27
CA LYS A 169 19.29 -0.27 19.65
C LYS A 169 19.49 -1.76 19.96
N LYS A 170 18.39 -2.51 20.09
CA LYS A 170 18.37 -3.96 20.36
C LYS A 170 18.65 -4.78 19.11
N VAL A 171 18.35 -4.23 17.94
CA VAL A 171 18.53 -4.84 16.62
C VAL A 171 19.23 -3.84 15.71
N SER A 172 20.29 -4.26 15.03
CA SER A 172 20.89 -3.42 14.01
C SER A 172 20.07 -3.48 12.70
N MET A 173 20.10 -2.41 11.90
CA MET A 173 19.44 -2.40 10.59
C MET A 173 19.95 -3.54 9.68
N LYS A 174 21.22 -3.90 9.81
CA LYS A 174 21.81 -5.03 9.08
C LYS A 174 21.17 -6.36 9.50
N GLU A 175 21.04 -6.63 10.79
CA GLU A 175 20.39 -7.85 11.30
C GLU A 175 18.93 -7.92 10.87
N LEU A 176 18.19 -6.79 10.96
CA LEU A 176 16.80 -6.74 10.51
C LEU A 176 16.69 -7.06 9.01
N LYS A 177 17.51 -6.41 8.18
CA LYS A 177 17.56 -6.67 6.72
C LYS A 177 17.85 -8.13 6.42
N GLU A 178 18.80 -8.74 7.12
CA GLU A 178 19.11 -10.17 6.96
C GLU A 178 17.94 -11.04 7.42
N ALA A 179 17.31 -10.74 8.57
CA ALA A 179 16.17 -11.49 9.08
C ALA A 179 14.98 -11.48 8.11
N LEU A 180 14.67 -10.32 7.53
CA LEU A 180 13.61 -10.17 6.51
C LEU A 180 13.93 -10.99 5.26
N ALA A 181 15.17 -10.91 4.76
CA ALA A 181 15.60 -11.67 3.58
C ALA A 181 15.52 -13.21 3.78
N TRP A 182 15.66 -13.69 5.01
CA TRP A 182 15.53 -15.09 5.37
C TRP A 182 14.13 -15.47 5.88
N ASN A 183 13.13 -14.59 5.74
CA ASN A 183 11.80 -14.83 6.28
C ASN A 183 11.84 -15.20 7.77
N TYR A 184 12.67 -14.48 8.53
CA TYR A 184 12.97 -14.76 9.95
C TYR A 184 13.50 -16.20 10.17
N ASP A 185 12.82 -16.97 11.01
CA ASP A 185 13.19 -18.36 11.34
C ASP A 185 12.68 -19.41 10.33
N LYS A 186 11.84 -19.00 9.35
CA LYS A 186 11.26 -19.93 8.38
C LYS A 186 12.24 -20.36 7.29
N GLY A 187 13.23 -19.50 6.98
CA GLY A 187 14.13 -19.72 5.86
C GLY A 187 13.47 -19.44 4.51
N LEU A 188 14.14 -19.83 3.43
CA LEU A 188 13.62 -19.62 2.07
C LEU A 188 12.58 -20.70 1.74
N ASP A 189 11.42 -20.27 1.28
CA ASP A 189 10.41 -21.14 0.69
C ASP A 189 10.61 -21.29 -0.83
N ALA A 190 9.73 -22.06 -1.49
CA ALA A 190 9.83 -22.31 -2.92
C ALA A 190 9.75 -21.04 -3.77
N GLN A 191 8.93 -20.06 -3.35
CA GLN A 191 8.79 -18.80 -4.08
C GLN A 191 10.00 -17.90 -3.89
N SER A 192 10.46 -17.72 -2.65
CA SER A 192 11.70 -16.98 -2.35
C SER A 192 12.93 -17.57 -3.04
N ALA A 193 13.01 -18.89 -3.09
CA ALA A 193 14.08 -19.60 -3.80
C ALA A 193 13.98 -19.39 -5.31
N GLY A 194 12.76 -19.39 -5.87
CA GLY A 194 12.50 -19.08 -7.28
C GLY A 194 12.93 -17.66 -7.65
N ASP A 195 12.53 -16.67 -6.86
CA ASP A 195 12.90 -15.28 -7.06
C ASP A 195 14.42 -15.06 -6.98
N MET A 196 15.10 -15.72 -6.05
CA MET A 196 16.57 -15.69 -5.94
C MET A 196 17.22 -16.34 -7.16
N THR A 197 16.69 -17.47 -7.64
CA THR A 197 17.18 -18.14 -8.84
C THR A 197 17.05 -17.25 -10.07
N GLU A 198 15.91 -16.60 -10.26
CA GLU A 198 15.69 -15.64 -11.35
C GLU A 198 16.68 -14.47 -11.30
N MET A 199 16.93 -13.92 -10.10
CA MET A 199 17.92 -12.87 -9.90
C MET A 199 19.34 -13.32 -10.30
N ILE A 200 19.74 -14.53 -9.90
CA ILE A 200 21.05 -15.11 -10.27
C ILE A 200 21.14 -15.32 -11.78
N MET A 201 20.09 -15.86 -12.41
CA MET A 201 20.05 -16.05 -13.86
C MET A 201 20.20 -14.75 -14.63
N LYS A 202 19.46 -13.71 -14.25
CA LYS A 202 19.57 -12.36 -14.85
C LYS A 202 20.97 -11.78 -14.66
N ALA A 203 21.55 -11.93 -13.49
CA ALA A 203 22.91 -11.45 -13.22
C ALA A 203 23.95 -12.18 -14.07
N MET A 204 23.84 -13.49 -14.23
CA MET A 204 24.72 -14.30 -15.09
C MET A 204 24.54 -13.94 -16.57
N GLN A 205 23.33 -13.75 -17.03
CA GLN A 205 23.06 -13.29 -18.40
C GLN A 205 23.66 -11.93 -18.70
N LYS A 206 23.54 -10.96 -17.76
CA LYS A 206 24.21 -9.66 -17.88
C LYS A 206 25.74 -9.77 -17.91
N ALA A 207 26.29 -10.80 -17.24
CA ALA A 207 27.74 -11.12 -17.28
C ALA A 207 28.16 -11.94 -18.52
N GLY A 208 27.27 -12.12 -19.50
CA GLY A 208 27.53 -12.88 -20.73
C GLY A 208 27.61 -14.41 -20.53
N ARG A 209 27.06 -14.94 -19.44
CA ARG A 209 27.00 -16.37 -19.14
C ARG A 209 25.55 -16.88 -19.27
N ASN A 210 25.32 -17.81 -20.20
CA ASN A 210 24.02 -18.47 -20.32
C ASN A 210 23.96 -19.65 -19.32
N VAL A 211 22.89 -19.67 -18.53
CA VAL A 211 22.55 -20.78 -17.62
C VAL A 211 21.39 -21.54 -18.25
N ASP A 212 21.56 -22.84 -18.43
CA ASP A 212 20.49 -23.71 -18.95
C ASP A 212 19.40 -24.00 -17.88
N ALA A 213 18.26 -24.49 -18.34
CA ALA A 213 17.12 -24.79 -17.47
C ALA A 213 17.44 -25.85 -16.40
N SER A 214 18.31 -26.82 -16.70
CA SER A 214 18.67 -27.88 -15.77
C SER A 214 19.55 -27.34 -14.64
N THR A 215 20.46 -26.43 -14.94
CA THR A 215 21.27 -25.73 -13.95
C THR A 215 20.40 -24.82 -13.07
N ALA A 216 19.45 -24.10 -13.66
CA ALA A 216 18.49 -23.28 -12.94
C ALA A 216 17.61 -24.11 -12.00
N GLU A 217 17.12 -25.26 -12.46
CA GLU A 217 16.34 -26.20 -11.64
C GLU A 217 17.18 -26.80 -10.50
N GLY A 218 18.45 -27.11 -10.75
CA GLY A 218 19.39 -27.57 -9.72
C GLY A 218 19.65 -26.50 -8.64
N LEU A 219 19.79 -25.23 -9.06
CA LEU A 219 19.87 -24.10 -8.14
C LEU A 219 18.59 -23.95 -7.31
N LEU A 220 17.42 -24.02 -7.94
CA LEU A 220 16.13 -23.96 -7.24
C LEU A 220 16.02 -25.04 -6.16
N LYS A 221 16.35 -26.29 -6.49
CA LYS A 221 16.35 -27.41 -5.53
C LYS A 221 17.33 -27.18 -4.37
N THR A 222 18.48 -26.54 -4.65
CA THR A 222 19.47 -26.21 -3.63
C THR A 222 18.97 -25.14 -2.66
N PHE A 223 18.21 -24.16 -3.16
CA PHE A 223 17.70 -23.06 -2.33
C PHE A 223 16.38 -23.39 -1.63
N MET A 224 15.57 -24.31 -2.16
CA MET A 224 14.32 -24.73 -1.53
C MET A 224 14.56 -25.31 -0.13
N GLY A 225 13.88 -24.73 0.86
CA GLY A 225 14.00 -25.17 2.25
C GLY A 225 15.33 -24.81 2.93
N MET A 226 16.19 -23.98 2.30
CA MET A 226 17.37 -23.46 2.97
C MET A 226 16.99 -22.67 4.22
N LYS A 227 17.77 -22.89 5.26
CA LYS A 227 17.70 -22.10 6.50
C LYS A 227 19.06 -21.45 6.76
N PRO A 228 19.10 -20.30 7.45
CA PRO A 228 20.34 -19.78 7.99
C PRO A 228 20.95 -20.81 8.97
N GLY A 229 22.24 -20.72 9.24
CA GLY A 229 22.88 -21.57 10.26
C GLY A 229 22.18 -21.42 11.62
N GLU A 230 22.23 -22.43 12.48
CA GLU A 230 21.48 -22.50 13.75
C GLU A 230 21.55 -21.21 14.58
N GLN A 231 22.74 -20.66 14.75
CA GLN A 231 22.93 -19.40 15.52
C GLN A 231 22.19 -18.21 14.89
N LYS A 232 22.21 -18.07 13.55
CA LYS A 232 21.46 -17.02 12.86
C LYS A 232 19.96 -17.27 12.92
N THR A 233 19.51 -18.51 12.76
CA THR A 233 18.09 -18.87 12.88
C THR A 233 17.57 -18.51 14.27
N GLN A 234 18.32 -18.81 15.33
CA GLN A 234 17.95 -18.43 16.69
C GLN A 234 17.88 -16.92 16.85
N ARG A 235 18.88 -16.17 16.34
CA ARG A 235 18.89 -14.71 16.40
C ARG A 235 17.72 -14.08 15.61
N PHE A 236 17.38 -14.59 14.44
CA PHE A 236 16.26 -14.10 13.63
C PHE A 236 14.91 -14.38 14.29
N LYS A 237 14.78 -15.52 14.99
CA LYS A 237 13.63 -15.81 15.83
C LYS A 237 13.52 -14.79 16.98
N GLU A 238 14.60 -14.50 17.69
CA GLU A 238 14.62 -13.49 18.75
C GLU A 238 14.21 -12.09 18.22
N ILE A 239 14.66 -11.73 17.03
CA ILE A 239 14.24 -10.47 16.36
C ILE A 239 12.74 -10.48 16.08
N HIS A 240 12.20 -11.60 15.56
CA HIS A 240 10.78 -11.76 15.32
C HIS A 240 9.97 -11.66 16.63
N ASP A 241 10.41 -12.34 17.68
CA ASP A 241 9.76 -12.31 18.99
C ASP A 241 9.76 -10.88 19.58
N MET A 242 10.90 -10.16 19.50
CA MET A 242 10.96 -8.74 19.90
C MET A 242 10.02 -7.83 19.10
N ILE A 243 9.89 -8.08 17.80
CA ILE A 243 8.95 -7.34 16.93
C ILE A 243 7.51 -7.63 17.35
N ASP A 244 7.17 -8.88 17.67
CA ASP A 244 5.84 -9.25 18.11
C ASP A 244 5.45 -8.62 19.48
N GLU A 245 6.40 -8.37 20.35
CA GLU A 245 6.20 -7.68 21.63
C GLU A 245 5.99 -6.17 21.50
N VAL A 246 6.40 -5.56 20.38
CA VAL A 246 6.19 -4.13 20.13
C VAL A 246 4.69 -3.85 19.97
N PRO A 247 4.16 -2.74 20.52
CA PRO A 247 2.77 -2.34 20.35
C PRO A 247 2.31 -2.37 18.88
N LYS A 248 1.06 -2.80 18.65
CA LYS A 248 0.46 -2.97 17.33
C LYS A 248 -0.77 -2.07 17.15
N PHE A 249 -0.98 -1.64 15.91
CA PHE A 249 -2.18 -0.92 15.48
C PHE A 249 -3.45 -1.74 15.75
N GLY A 250 -4.54 -1.06 16.09
CA GLY A 250 -5.80 -1.72 16.45
C GLY A 250 -6.00 -1.92 17.96
N ASN A 251 -5.09 -1.41 18.81
CA ASN A 251 -5.13 -1.59 20.26
C ASN A 251 -5.28 -0.27 21.06
N ASP A 252 -5.76 0.79 20.42
CA ASP A 252 -5.91 2.13 21.02
C ASP A 252 -4.60 2.65 21.64
N ILE A 253 -3.53 2.59 20.87
CA ILE A 253 -2.20 3.06 21.25
C ILE A 253 -1.83 4.25 20.35
N PRO A 254 -1.93 5.49 20.86
CA PRO A 254 -1.77 6.70 20.04
C PRO A 254 -0.46 6.76 19.26
N GLU A 255 0.64 6.26 19.82
CA GLU A 255 1.95 6.29 19.17
C GLU A 255 1.97 5.44 17.87
N VAL A 256 1.34 4.26 17.88
CA VAL A 256 1.24 3.39 16.70
C VAL A 256 0.18 3.90 15.74
N ASP A 257 -0.94 4.36 16.25
CA ASP A 257 -2.03 4.92 15.45
C ASP A 257 -1.56 6.18 14.70
N TYR A 258 -0.63 6.94 15.29
CA TYR A 258 0.05 8.04 14.59
C TYR A 258 0.79 7.55 13.34
N PHE A 259 1.52 6.44 13.43
CA PHE A 259 2.18 5.89 12.24
C PHE A 259 1.20 5.42 11.17
N ALA A 260 0.08 4.79 11.56
CA ALA A 260 -0.96 4.42 10.62
C ALA A 260 -1.50 5.65 9.85
N ARG A 261 -1.68 6.78 10.55
CA ARG A 261 -2.05 8.06 9.94
C ARG A 261 -0.99 8.57 8.97
N GLU A 262 0.27 8.58 9.39
CA GLU A 262 1.38 9.06 8.55
C GLU A 262 1.54 8.19 7.29
N VAL A 263 1.41 6.86 7.41
CA VAL A 263 1.42 5.95 6.26
C VAL A 263 0.27 6.27 5.31
N ALA A 264 -0.96 6.42 5.83
CA ALA A 264 -2.11 6.80 5.02
C ALA A 264 -1.88 8.14 4.28
N TYR A 265 -1.20 9.09 4.91
CA TYR A 265 -0.82 10.36 4.30
C TYR A 265 0.27 10.22 3.22
N THR A 266 1.24 9.32 3.40
CA THR A 266 2.25 9.09 2.36
C THR A 266 1.65 8.54 1.07
N TYR A 267 0.47 7.94 1.15
CA TYR A 267 -0.30 7.46 0.01
C TYR A 267 -1.30 8.50 -0.53
N SER A 268 -2.14 9.04 0.35
CA SER A 268 -3.26 9.90 -0.06
C SER A 268 -2.82 11.29 -0.55
N LYS A 269 -1.84 11.91 0.10
CA LYS A 269 -1.37 13.27 -0.26
C LYS A 269 -0.74 13.35 -1.66
N PRO A 270 0.17 12.46 -2.04
CA PRO A 270 0.71 12.46 -3.40
C PRO A 270 -0.34 12.20 -4.47
N LEU A 271 -1.28 11.27 -4.26
CA LEU A 271 -2.34 10.95 -5.21
C LEU A 271 -3.21 12.17 -5.55
N GLN A 272 -3.55 12.99 -4.56
CA GLN A 272 -4.38 14.19 -4.76
C GLN A 272 -3.74 15.26 -5.66
N LYS A 273 -2.43 15.17 -5.93
CA LYS A 273 -1.72 16.08 -6.84
C LYS A 273 -2.04 15.81 -8.31
N TYR A 274 -2.59 14.63 -8.62
CA TYR A 274 -2.79 14.16 -10.00
C TYR A 274 -4.24 14.33 -10.46
N ASN A 275 -4.38 14.53 -11.77
CA ASN A 275 -5.66 14.52 -12.45
C ASN A 275 -5.73 13.31 -13.39
N ASN A 276 -6.95 12.85 -13.65
CA ASN A 276 -7.21 11.81 -14.63
C ASN A 276 -7.58 12.41 -16.00
N PRO A 277 -7.56 11.63 -17.11
CA PRO A 277 -7.92 12.10 -18.44
C PRO A 277 -9.37 12.58 -18.58
N ARG A 278 -10.27 12.14 -17.69
CA ARG A 278 -11.68 12.52 -17.68
C ARG A 278 -11.94 13.89 -17.01
N GLY A 279 -10.88 14.59 -16.60
CA GLY A 279 -10.96 15.93 -15.98
C GLY A 279 -11.18 15.92 -14.47
N GLY A 280 -11.19 14.76 -13.83
CA GLY A 280 -11.29 14.61 -12.37
C GLY A 280 -9.96 14.41 -11.68
N LYS A 281 -10.02 14.15 -10.37
CA LYS A 281 -8.85 13.95 -9.52
C LYS A 281 -8.67 12.51 -9.11
N PHE A 282 -7.43 12.13 -8.80
CA PHE A 282 -7.15 10.91 -8.07
C PHE A 282 -7.54 11.05 -6.59
N GLN A 283 -8.10 9.98 -6.05
CA GLN A 283 -8.58 9.88 -4.67
C GLN A 283 -8.14 8.55 -4.07
N ALA A 284 -7.45 8.59 -2.94
CA ALA A 284 -7.07 7.38 -2.23
C ALA A 284 -8.31 6.66 -1.69
N GLY A 285 -8.45 5.38 -2.00
CA GLY A 285 -9.34 4.46 -1.34
C GLY A 285 -8.56 3.62 -0.31
N LEU A 286 -9.19 3.29 0.80
CA LEU A 286 -8.60 2.48 1.88
C LEU A 286 -9.63 1.48 2.41
N TYR A 287 -10.32 0.80 1.50
CA TYR A 287 -11.42 -0.10 1.82
C TYR A 287 -10.93 -1.54 2.06
N PRO A 288 -11.55 -2.28 2.99
CA PRO A 288 -11.24 -3.68 3.20
C PRO A 288 -11.85 -4.54 2.08
N VAL A 289 -11.00 -5.14 1.25
CA VAL A 289 -11.36 -6.14 0.23
C VAL A 289 -10.30 -7.23 0.16
N SER A 290 -10.66 -8.40 -0.40
CA SER A 290 -9.81 -9.60 -0.41
C SER A 290 -8.54 -9.51 -1.28
N ALA A 291 -8.28 -8.39 -1.95
CA ALA A 291 -7.04 -8.15 -2.70
C ALA A 291 -5.76 -8.19 -1.81
N ASN A 292 -5.92 -8.03 -0.50
CA ASN A 292 -4.83 -8.19 0.47
C ASN A 292 -4.17 -9.58 0.41
N VAL A 293 -4.90 -10.63 0.01
CA VAL A 293 -4.37 -12.00 -0.10
C VAL A 293 -3.38 -12.14 -1.25
N PRO A 294 -3.73 -11.88 -2.53
CA PRO A 294 -2.77 -11.96 -3.63
C PRO A 294 -1.64 -10.94 -3.52
N LEU A 295 -1.89 -9.74 -2.97
CA LEU A 295 -0.84 -8.76 -2.72
C LEU A 295 0.17 -9.27 -1.68
N GLY A 296 -0.32 -9.84 -0.57
CA GLY A 296 0.54 -10.48 0.43
C GLY A 296 1.31 -11.68 -0.12
N GLY A 297 0.69 -12.46 -1.02
CA GLY A 297 1.34 -13.57 -1.71
C GLY A 297 2.58 -13.18 -2.53
N GLN A 298 2.65 -11.92 -2.96
CA GLN A 298 3.79 -11.36 -3.72
C GLN A 298 4.75 -10.54 -2.86
N THR A 299 4.53 -10.47 -1.55
CA THR A 299 5.30 -9.64 -0.61
C THR A 299 6.17 -10.51 0.27
N GLY A 300 7.45 -10.18 0.37
CA GLY A 300 8.41 -10.79 1.30
C GLY A 300 8.04 -10.55 2.77
N ALA A 301 8.86 -10.98 3.70
CA ALA A 301 8.67 -10.72 5.13
C ALA A 301 8.75 -9.22 5.41
N THR A 302 7.91 -8.73 6.34
CA THR A 302 7.82 -7.32 6.69
C THR A 302 8.17 -7.08 8.17
N PRO A 303 8.67 -5.88 8.53
CA PRO A 303 9.22 -5.62 9.87
C PRO A 303 8.16 -5.47 10.97
N ASP A 304 6.89 -5.72 10.68
CA ASP A 304 5.80 -5.89 11.65
C ASP A 304 5.69 -7.31 12.22
N GLY A 305 6.53 -8.25 11.73
CA GLY A 305 6.53 -9.67 12.09
C GLY A 305 5.75 -10.56 11.12
N ARG A 306 5.22 -10.01 10.02
CA ARG A 306 4.53 -10.79 8.99
C ARG A 306 5.54 -11.63 8.20
N TYR A 307 5.27 -12.93 8.10
CA TYR A 307 6.05 -13.82 7.25
C TYR A 307 5.79 -13.58 5.76
N ALA A 308 6.79 -13.88 4.94
CA ALA A 308 6.68 -13.79 3.48
C ALA A 308 5.47 -14.59 2.95
N HIS A 309 4.85 -14.08 1.89
CA HIS A 309 3.75 -14.71 1.15
C HIS A 309 2.46 -14.93 1.95
N THR A 310 2.35 -14.37 3.15
CA THR A 310 1.09 -14.32 3.90
C THR A 310 0.31 -13.03 3.58
N PRO A 311 -1.02 -13.00 3.75
CA PRO A 311 -1.82 -11.80 3.46
C PRO A 311 -1.29 -10.55 4.17
N VAL A 312 -1.32 -9.39 3.50
CA VAL A 312 -1.14 -8.09 4.14
C VAL A 312 -2.46 -7.63 4.78
N ALA A 313 -2.43 -6.61 5.61
CA ALA A 313 -3.64 -6.01 6.17
C ALA A 313 -4.50 -5.37 5.06
N ASP A 314 -5.81 -5.53 5.15
CA ASP A 314 -6.76 -4.97 4.21
C ASP A 314 -7.16 -3.53 4.59
N GLY A 315 -7.16 -2.61 3.63
CA GLY A 315 -7.57 -1.21 3.83
C GLY A 315 -6.99 -0.61 5.12
N VAL A 316 -7.87 -0.14 5.99
CA VAL A 316 -7.53 0.43 7.31
C VAL A 316 -7.64 -0.56 8.47
N SER A 317 -7.88 -1.83 8.19
CA SER A 317 -8.01 -2.85 9.24
C SER A 317 -6.67 -3.11 9.93
N PRO A 318 -6.66 -3.45 11.23
CA PRO A 318 -5.48 -3.99 11.90
C PRO A 318 -4.97 -5.27 11.21
N SER A 319 -3.71 -5.59 11.38
CA SER A 319 -3.16 -6.88 10.95
C SER A 319 -3.88 -8.03 11.66
N ALA A 320 -4.23 -9.10 10.91
CA ALA A 320 -5.03 -10.20 11.41
C ALA A 320 -4.48 -10.77 12.73
N GLY A 321 -5.33 -10.80 13.76
CA GLY A 321 -5.01 -11.33 15.09
C GLY A 321 -4.11 -10.44 15.96
N LYS A 322 -3.80 -9.21 15.54
CA LYS A 322 -2.98 -8.27 16.33
C LYS A 322 -3.82 -7.27 17.16
N ASP A 323 -5.13 -7.17 16.91
CA ASP A 323 -6.09 -6.30 17.61
C ASP A 323 -6.64 -6.96 18.92
N VAL A 324 -5.75 -7.27 19.85
CA VAL A 324 -6.04 -8.09 21.03
C VAL A 324 -6.84 -7.39 22.14
N LYS A 325 -7.01 -6.06 22.06
CA LYS A 325 -7.79 -5.27 23.04
C LYS A 325 -9.29 -5.17 22.71
N GLY A 326 -9.73 -5.87 21.69
CA GLY A 326 -11.14 -5.98 21.31
C GLY A 326 -11.66 -4.85 20.40
N PRO A 327 -12.93 -4.94 19.97
CA PRO A 327 -13.45 -4.15 18.85
C PRO A 327 -13.52 -2.64 19.15
N THR A 328 -13.74 -2.23 20.39
CA THR A 328 -13.75 -0.80 20.73
C THR A 328 -12.37 -0.16 20.55
N ALA A 329 -11.31 -0.84 21.00
CA ALA A 329 -9.95 -0.38 20.81
C ALA A 329 -9.57 -0.34 19.31
N ALA A 330 -9.96 -1.37 18.56
CA ALA A 330 -9.74 -1.42 17.12
C ALA A 330 -10.46 -0.26 16.40
N ALA A 331 -11.73 0.01 16.74
CA ALA A 331 -12.49 1.14 16.18
C ALA A 331 -11.84 2.50 16.54
N THR A 332 -11.36 2.67 17.76
CA THR A 332 -10.66 3.89 18.17
C THR A 332 -9.35 4.07 17.39
N SER A 333 -8.55 3.02 17.26
CA SER A 333 -7.32 3.07 16.44
C SER A 333 -7.62 3.44 14.99
N VAL A 334 -8.61 2.78 14.36
CA VAL A 334 -9.00 3.04 12.96
C VAL A 334 -9.56 4.45 12.78
N SER A 335 -10.25 5.02 13.76
CA SER A 335 -10.80 6.37 13.66
C SER A 335 -9.73 7.44 13.49
N ARG A 336 -8.53 7.26 14.06
CA ARG A 336 -7.44 8.24 14.00
C ARG A 336 -6.88 8.46 12.58
N PRO A 337 -6.48 7.42 11.81
CA PRO A 337 -6.08 7.61 10.41
C PRO A 337 -7.24 8.00 9.50
N VAL A 338 -8.44 7.41 9.67
CA VAL A 338 -9.60 7.64 8.81
C VAL A 338 -10.12 9.07 8.92
N SER A 339 -10.23 9.61 10.12
CA SER A 339 -10.69 10.99 10.35
C SER A 339 -9.88 12.03 9.57
N TYR A 340 -8.63 11.73 9.26
CA TYR A 340 -7.73 12.64 8.55
C TYR A 340 -7.58 12.35 7.05
N THR A 341 -7.78 11.11 6.59
CA THR A 341 -7.66 10.76 5.16
C THR A 341 -8.86 11.25 4.34
N HIS A 342 -10.04 11.33 4.97
CA HIS A 342 -11.24 11.88 4.36
C HIS A 342 -11.46 13.38 4.65
N LEU A 343 -10.78 13.94 5.67
CA LEU A 343 -11.05 15.27 6.24
C LEU A 343 -10.08 16.37 5.81
N ARG A 344 -9.48 16.35 4.65
CA ARG A 344 -8.70 17.50 4.20
C ARG A 344 -9.52 18.71 3.74
N ALA A 345 -10.72 18.93 4.31
CA ALA A 345 -11.36 20.24 4.26
C ALA A 345 -10.90 21.19 5.38
N HIS A 346 -10.24 20.70 6.45
CA HIS A 346 -9.98 21.49 7.65
C HIS A 346 -8.55 21.37 8.19
N GLU A 347 -7.52 21.66 7.39
CA GLU A 347 -6.19 21.95 7.97
C GLU A 347 -6.17 23.24 8.79
N THR A 348 -7.21 24.05 8.73
CA THR A 348 -7.34 25.29 9.50
C THR A 348 -7.89 25.12 10.92
N ALA A 349 -8.47 23.99 11.26
CA ALA A 349 -9.06 23.76 12.60
C ALA A 349 -8.16 22.98 13.57
N ALA A 350 -7.00 22.47 13.14
CA ALA A 350 -6.08 21.71 13.99
C ALA A 350 -4.92 22.58 14.55
N ASN A 351 -4.95 23.89 14.35
CA ASN A 351 -4.02 24.86 14.92
C ASN A 351 -4.69 25.77 15.96
N LEU A 352 -5.73 25.26 16.64
CA LEU A 352 -6.29 25.90 17.83
C LEU A 352 -6.19 25.00 19.03
#